data_e013b93defcd92e4cd8ff3f1fec8440e
#
_entry.id   e013b93defcd92e4cd8ff3f1fec8440e
#
_cell.length_a   1.000
_cell.length_b   1.000
_cell.length_c   1.000
_cell.angle_alpha   90.00
_cell.angle_beta   90.00
_cell.angle_gamma   90.00
#
_symmetry.space_group_name_H-M   'P 1'
#
loop_
_entity.id
_entity.type
_entity.pdbx_description
1 polymer ?
#
loop_
_entity_poly.entity_id
_entity_poly.type
_entity_poly.pdbx_seq_one_letter_code
_entity_poly.pdbx_strand_id
1 'polypeptide(L)'
;MEEIIKDENRQENKADFKQTKQENQENTGSTEQSQSKKPLFKKRKPKPKFLNKDVPTNGEGWTNDLKRAYVINEKIHKDRLNPHYKLNLNTNAKIRITPLGGLNEIGGNMMVVETEHEAIVVDVGMSFPDGEMHGVDILIPDFTYLREIKDKIVAVIITHGHEDHIGAMPYLFKEMQFPIYGSPLPLEMIGSKFDEHKMREHRALFRAISKRVPIKIGNDFEIEWMHVTHSIIDSSCIAIKTAAGTMIHTGDFKIDHTPYDGFPTDIHRLAHYGEEGVLVMTSDSTNSHSPGFTKTEKAVGPTFERIFATATGRVIMSTFSSNIHRVAQAIEKALKYGRKICVIGRSMEKNLDISMTLGYIKFPKDQFIEAHEINKYTDKRLWL
;
A
#
# COMPACT_ATOMS: atom_id res chain seq x y z
N MET A 1 4.67 -21.97 -19.68
CA MET A 1 4.42 -21.97 -18.22
C MET A 1 2.96 -21.73 -17.84
N GLU A 2 2.21 -20.91 -18.56
CA GLU A 2 0.75 -20.70 -18.33
C GLU A 2 -0.13 -21.90 -18.75
N GLU A 3 0.29 -22.72 -19.69
CA GLU A 3 -0.49 -23.91 -20.09
C GLU A 3 -0.38 -25.08 -19.11
N ILE A 4 0.72 -25.19 -18.38
CA ILE A 4 0.93 -26.25 -17.38
C ILE A 4 0.08 -25.99 -16.13
N ILE A 5 -0.09 -24.73 -15.73
CA ILE A 5 -0.93 -24.36 -14.57
C ILE A 5 -2.42 -24.54 -14.85
N LYS A 6 -2.86 -24.45 -16.12
CA LYS A 6 -4.27 -24.69 -16.49
C LYS A 6 -4.67 -26.15 -16.49
N ASP A 7 -3.73 -27.06 -16.71
CA ASP A 7 -4.02 -28.50 -16.72
C ASP A 7 -4.04 -29.12 -15.31
N GLU A 8 -3.22 -28.66 -14.38
CA GLU A 8 -3.28 -29.10 -12.99
C GLU A 8 -4.59 -28.71 -12.30
N ASN A 9 -5.05 -27.46 -12.47
CA ASN A 9 -6.34 -27.00 -11.95
C ASN A 9 -7.56 -27.70 -12.61
N ARG A 10 -7.38 -28.32 -13.76
CA ARG A 10 -8.46 -29.09 -14.43
C ARG A 10 -8.53 -30.54 -13.94
N GLN A 11 -7.44 -31.08 -13.40
CA GLN A 11 -7.42 -32.45 -12.85
C GLN A 11 -7.92 -32.47 -11.41
N GLU A 12 -7.61 -31.51 -10.57
CA GLU A 12 -8.14 -31.41 -9.22
C GLU A 12 -9.67 -31.18 -9.20
N ASN A 13 -10.21 -30.33 -10.07
CA ASN A 13 -11.66 -30.13 -10.18
C ASN A 13 -12.43 -31.34 -10.75
N LYS A 14 -11.74 -32.32 -11.40
CA LYS A 14 -12.37 -33.56 -11.85
C LYS A 14 -12.36 -34.65 -10.82
N ALA A 15 -11.43 -34.61 -9.85
CA ALA A 15 -11.36 -35.58 -8.76
C ALA A 15 -12.46 -35.31 -7.73
N ASP A 16 -12.69 -34.08 -7.34
CA ASP A 16 -13.73 -33.69 -6.39
C ASP A 16 -15.17 -33.94 -6.93
N PHE A 17 -15.36 -33.82 -8.27
CA PHE A 17 -16.68 -34.06 -8.86
C PHE A 17 -17.02 -35.57 -9.00
N LYS A 18 -16.03 -36.47 -8.92
CA LYS A 18 -16.25 -37.93 -8.95
C LYS A 18 -16.54 -38.53 -7.58
N GLN A 19 -15.97 -37.97 -6.50
CA GLN A 19 -16.28 -38.42 -5.15
C GLN A 19 -17.72 -38.08 -4.70
N THR A 20 -18.24 -36.91 -5.10
CA THR A 20 -19.61 -36.48 -4.78
C THR A 20 -20.70 -37.29 -5.53
N LYS A 21 -20.32 -38.02 -6.62
CA LYS A 21 -21.28 -38.86 -7.36
C LYS A 21 -21.33 -40.32 -6.91
N GLN A 22 -20.31 -40.81 -6.20
CA GLN A 22 -20.33 -42.19 -5.68
C GLN A 22 -21.08 -42.35 -4.34
N GLU A 23 -21.21 -41.29 -3.57
CA GLU A 23 -22.00 -41.34 -2.33
C GLU A 23 -23.52 -41.23 -2.52
N ASN A 24 -24.02 -40.95 -3.72
CA ASN A 24 -25.47 -40.83 -4.01
C ASN A 24 -26.08 -42.01 -4.77
N GLN A 25 -25.37 -43.13 -4.97
CA GLN A 25 -25.90 -44.28 -5.72
C GLN A 25 -26.10 -45.56 -4.89
N GLU A 26 -25.85 -45.57 -3.56
CA GLU A 26 -26.07 -46.77 -2.74
C GLU A 26 -27.27 -46.69 -1.78
N ASN A 27 -28.35 -46.00 -2.13
CA ASN A 27 -29.57 -46.07 -1.31
C ASN A 27 -30.86 -46.02 -2.14
N THR A 28 -31.05 -47.02 -3.02
CA THR A 28 -32.37 -47.32 -3.54
C THR A 28 -32.57 -48.84 -3.61
N GLY A 29 -33.33 -49.38 -2.65
CA GLY A 29 -33.84 -50.71 -2.79
C GLY A 29 -34.24 -51.35 -1.46
N SER A 30 -35.46 -51.11 -1.00
CA SER A 30 -36.42 -52.13 -0.61
C SER A 30 -37.71 -51.52 -0.04
N THR A 31 -38.77 -51.84 -0.70
CA THR A 31 -40.17 -51.67 -0.34
C THR A 31 -40.51 -52.41 0.95
N GLU A 32 -41.24 -51.76 1.89
CA GLU A 32 -42.44 -52.30 2.47
C GLU A 32 -43.10 -51.35 3.50
N GLN A 33 -44.38 -51.14 3.25
CA GLN A 33 -45.55 -50.90 4.12
C GLN A 33 -45.53 -49.84 5.24
N SER A 34 -46.32 -48.81 4.93
CA SER A 34 -47.26 -48.05 5.79
C SER A 34 -47.20 -48.19 7.31
N GLN A 35 -46.83 -47.12 7.99
CA GLN A 35 -47.55 -46.63 9.17
C GLN A 35 -47.25 -45.15 9.40
N SER A 36 -48.31 -44.33 9.51
CA SER A 36 -48.29 -42.93 9.79
C SER A 36 -47.50 -42.59 11.07
N LYS A 37 -46.31 -42.05 10.96
CA LYS A 37 -45.58 -41.45 12.10
C LYS A 37 -45.50 -39.95 11.89
N LYS A 38 -46.05 -39.21 12.87
CA LYS A 38 -45.96 -37.76 13.02
C LYS A 38 -44.53 -37.28 12.83
N PRO A 39 -44.28 -36.10 12.24
CA PRO A 39 -42.93 -35.60 12.03
C PRO A 39 -42.21 -35.40 13.37
N LEU A 40 -41.09 -36.11 13.55
CA LEU A 40 -40.18 -35.87 14.66
C LEU A 40 -39.58 -34.46 14.52
N PHE A 41 -40.02 -33.56 15.40
CA PHE A 41 -39.35 -32.27 15.55
C PHE A 41 -37.87 -32.53 15.85
N LYS A 42 -36.99 -32.08 14.93
CA LYS A 42 -35.54 -32.06 15.20
C LYS A 42 -35.28 -31.33 16.52
N LYS A 43 -34.64 -32.00 17.47
CA LYS A 43 -34.22 -31.39 18.75
C LYS A 43 -33.52 -30.07 18.46
N ARG A 44 -34.08 -28.97 18.92
CA ARG A 44 -33.42 -27.64 18.85
C ARG A 44 -32.05 -27.75 19.52
N LYS A 45 -31.00 -27.26 18.86
CA LYS A 45 -29.71 -27.09 19.50
C LYS A 45 -29.89 -26.32 20.80
N PRO A 46 -29.17 -26.66 21.88
CA PRO A 46 -29.29 -25.97 23.15
C PRO A 46 -29.03 -24.47 22.92
N LYS A 47 -29.91 -23.63 23.42
CA LYS A 47 -29.76 -22.18 23.39
C LYS A 47 -28.44 -21.83 24.07
N PRO A 48 -27.65 -20.87 23.53
CA PRO A 48 -26.44 -20.44 24.21
C PRO A 48 -26.74 -20.04 25.65
N LYS A 49 -25.83 -20.39 26.57
CA LYS A 49 -25.95 -20.19 28.03
C LYS A 49 -26.12 -18.74 28.51
N PHE A 50 -26.23 -17.77 27.56
CA PHE A 50 -26.36 -16.34 27.86
C PHE A 50 -27.80 -15.86 28.09
N LEU A 51 -28.80 -16.72 27.89
CA LEU A 51 -30.19 -16.39 28.28
C LEU A 51 -30.38 -16.82 29.72
N ASN A 52 -30.30 -15.87 30.65
CA ASN A 52 -30.70 -16.07 32.04
C ASN A 52 -32.12 -16.67 32.07
N LYS A 53 -32.27 -17.78 32.79
CA LYS A 53 -33.56 -18.48 32.95
C LYS A 53 -34.55 -17.67 33.79
N ASP A 54 -34.13 -16.63 34.46
CA ASP A 54 -34.90 -15.82 35.42
C ASP A 54 -35.08 -14.39 34.88
N VAL A 55 -35.68 -14.24 33.70
CA VAL A 55 -36.14 -12.91 33.24
C VAL A 55 -37.46 -12.62 33.95
N PRO A 56 -37.52 -11.63 34.86
CA PRO A 56 -38.76 -11.26 35.52
C PRO A 56 -39.80 -10.84 34.50
N THR A 57 -41.02 -11.37 34.63
CA THR A 57 -42.14 -11.10 33.72
C THR A 57 -42.72 -9.69 33.88
N ASN A 58 -42.26 -8.91 34.86
CA ASN A 58 -42.77 -7.56 35.20
C ASN A 58 -42.02 -6.39 34.54
N GLY A 59 -41.12 -6.61 33.60
CA GLY A 59 -40.40 -5.56 32.85
C GLY A 59 -39.24 -4.90 33.59
N GLU A 60 -39.13 -4.94 34.89
CA GLU A 60 -38.03 -4.33 35.66
C GLU A 60 -36.71 -5.07 35.46
N GLY A 61 -36.73 -6.38 35.30
CA GLY A 61 -35.56 -7.19 35.01
C GLY A 61 -34.93 -6.89 33.68
N TRP A 62 -35.71 -6.59 32.65
CA TRP A 62 -35.23 -6.18 31.33
C TRP A 62 -34.46 -4.86 31.38
N THR A 63 -34.97 -3.89 32.12
CA THR A 63 -34.31 -2.59 32.28
C THR A 63 -32.94 -2.74 32.96
N ASN A 64 -32.83 -3.62 33.96
CA ASN A 64 -31.57 -3.85 34.65
C ASN A 64 -30.58 -4.63 33.77
N ASP A 65 -31.03 -5.62 33.00
CA ASP A 65 -30.17 -6.35 32.07
C ASP A 65 -29.68 -5.49 30.91
N LEU A 66 -30.55 -4.61 30.40
CA LEU A 66 -30.15 -3.62 29.40
C LEU A 66 -29.10 -2.60 29.95
N LYS A 67 -29.27 -2.13 31.19
CA LYS A 67 -28.29 -1.26 31.86
C LYS A 67 -26.94 -1.96 32.05
N ARG A 68 -26.94 -3.25 32.45
CA ARG A 68 -25.73 -4.05 32.58
C ARG A 68 -25.06 -4.26 31.23
N ALA A 69 -25.80 -4.58 30.19
CA ALA A 69 -25.29 -4.73 28.84
C ALA A 69 -24.68 -3.41 28.33
N TYR A 70 -25.34 -2.29 28.60
CA TYR A 70 -24.82 -0.96 28.25
C TYR A 70 -23.46 -0.71 28.91
N VAL A 71 -23.34 -0.93 30.22
CA VAL A 71 -22.07 -0.71 30.96
C VAL A 71 -20.97 -1.62 30.43
N ILE A 72 -21.27 -2.88 30.12
CA ILE A 72 -20.31 -3.83 29.54
C ILE A 72 -19.86 -3.34 28.15
N ASN A 73 -20.82 -2.96 27.30
CA ASN A 73 -20.51 -2.48 25.95
C ASN A 73 -19.72 -1.17 25.97
N GLU A 74 -20.08 -0.25 26.88
CA GLU A 74 -19.32 0.99 27.07
C GLU A 74 -17.88 0.70 27.50
N LYS A 75 -17.68 -0.24 28.43
CA LYS A 75 -16.34 -0.66 28.85
C LYS A 75 -15.56 -1.27 27.68
N ILE A 76 -16.14 -2.22 26.95
CA ILE A 76 -15.51 -2.83 25.77
C ILE A 76 -15.11 -1.76 24.74
N HIS A 77 -16.00 -0.78 24.53
CA HIS A 77 -15.74 0.30 23.60
C HIS A 77 -14.59 1.21 24.05
N LYS A 78 -14.57 1.58 25.33
CA LYS A 78 -13.47 2.36 25.94
C LYS A 78 -12.14 1.61 25.91
N ASP A 79 -12.17 0.31 26.26
CA ASP A 79 -10.98 -0.54 26.24
C ASP A 79 -10.42 -0.67 24.83
N ARG A 80 -11.28 -0.81 23.82
CA ARG A 80 -10.88 -0.86 22.40
C ARG A 80 -10.25 0.44 21.90
N LEU A 81 -10.73 1.58 22.37
CA LEU A 81 -10.21 2.90 22.01
C LEU A 81 -8.98 3.31 22.84
N ASN A 82 -8.63 2.56 23.87
CA ASN A 82 -7.44 2.82 24.67
C ASN A 82 -6.21 2.28 23.93
N PRO A 83 -5.29 3.14 23.48
CA PRO A 83 -4.09 2.71 22.74
C PRO A 83 -3.15 1.81 23.56
N HIS A 84 -3.31 1.81 24.88
CA HIS A 84 -2.47 1.01 25.80
C HIS A 84 -3.15 -0.25 26.33
N TYR A 85 -4.36 -0.54 25.90
CA TYR A 85 -5.18 -1.62 26.46
C TYR A 85 -4.54 -3.01 26.35
N LYS A 86 -3.81 -3.27 25.28
CA LYS A 86 -3.14 -4.56 25.03
C LYS A 86 -1.62 -4.48 24.92
N LEU A 87 -1.03 -3.30 25.17
CA LEU A 87 0.41 -3.14 25.06
C LEU A 87 1.11 -3.97 26.12
N ASN A 88 1.60 -5.13 25.70
CA ASN A 88 2.55 -5.91 26.50
C ASN A 88 3.96 -5.34 26.23
N LEU A 89 4.25 -4.19 26.82
CA LEU A 89 5.52 -3.52 26.64
C LEU A 89 6.63 -4.31 27.37
N ASN A 90 7.63 -4.74 26.61
CA ASN A 90 8.90 -5.12 27.21
C ASN A 90 9.63 -3.84 27.64
N THR A 91 9.48 -3.46 28.91
CA THR A 91 10.06 -2.23 29.46
C THR A 91 11.59 -2.21 29.45
N ASN A 92 12.25 -3.35 29.21
CA ASN A 92 13.70 -3.47 29.08
C ASN A 92 14.19 -3.24 27.65
N ALA A 93 13.35 -3.49 26.65
CA ALA A 93 13.69 -3.23 25.25
C ALA A 93 13.35 -1.77 24.88
N LYS A 94 14.21 -1.15 24.10
CA LYS A 94 14.05 0.25 23.65
C LYS A 94 14.21 0.33 22.14
N ILE A 95 13.49 1.26 21.54
CA ILE A 95 13.79 1.74 20.21
C ILE A 95 14.14 3.22 20.27
N ARG A 96 15.02 3.65 19.38
CA ARG A 96 15.31 5.05 19.12
C ARG A 96 14.84 5.37 17.71
N ILE A 97 14.16 6.48 17.56
CA ILE A 97 13.73 7.01 16.28
C ILE A 97 14.44 8.34 16.08
N THR A 98 15.26 8.42 15.05
CA THR A 98 16.08 9.61 14.74
C THR A 98 15.72 10.10 13.34
N PRO A 99 14.89 11.14 13.21
CA PRO A 99 14.66 11.79 11.93
C PRO A 99 15.94 12.51 11.46
N LEU A 100 16.30 12.33 10.21
CA LEU A 100 17.42 13.02 9.56
C LEU A 100 16.95 14.05 8.52
N GLY A 101 15.64 14.13 8.30
CA GLY A 101 14.93 15.07 7.45
C GLY A 101 13.44 14.79 7.44
N GLY A 102 12.66 15.62 6.72
CA GLY A 102 11.22 15.45 6.58
C GLY A 102 10.37 15.92 7.78
N LEU A 103 10.96 16.51 8.82
CA LEU A 103 10.20 17.08 9.94
C LEU A 103 10.05 18.59 9.79
N ASN A 104 8.80 19.05 9.82
CA ASN A 104 8.43 20.47 9.66
C ASN A 104 8.88 21.07 8.31
N GLU A 105 9.08 20.20 7.32
CA GLU A 105 9.45 20.53 5.95
C GLU A 105 8.77 19.56 4.98
N ILE A 106 8.77 19.88 3.70
CA ILE A 106 8.36 18.98 2.61
C ILE A 106 9.62 18.54 1.87
N GLY A 107 9.82 17.24 1.80
CA GLY A 107 10.99 16.63 1.17
C GLY A 107 12.04 16.17 2.16
N GLY A 108 13.10 15.55 1.65
CA GLY A 108 14.24 15.06 2.44
C GLY A 108 13.88 13.96 3.43
N ASN A 109 12.81 13.23 3.20
CA ASN A 109 12.32 12.20 4.12
C ASN A 109 13.38 11.14 4.35
N MET A 110 13.86 11.07 5.59
CA MET A 110 14.83 10.09 6.03
C MET A 110 14.76 9.90 7.53
N MET A 111 14.67 8.67 7.98
CA MET A 111 14.55 8.34 9.39
C MET A 111 15.35 7.09 9.72
N VAL A 112 15.97 7.06 10.89
CA VAL A 112 16.62 5.86 11.44
C VAL A 112 15.78 5.31 12.57
N VAL A 113 15.56 4.00 12.54
CA VAL A 113 14.96 3.25 13.66
C VAL A 113 16.00 2.29 14.18
N GLU A 114 16.38 2.46 15.45
CA GLU A 114 17.43 1.68 16.13
C GLU A 114 16.86 0.85 17.27
N THR A 115 17.39 -0.35 17.40
CA THR A 115 17.38 -1.13 18.64
C THR A 115 18.73 -0.94 19.38
N GLU A 116 18.98 -1.74 20.38
CA GLU A 116 20.29 -1.76 21.04
C GLU A 116 21.41 -2.21 20.07
N HIS A 117 21.13 -3.16 19.19
CA HIS A 117 22.14 -3.85 18.38
C HIS A 117 22.11 -3.49 16.90
N GLU A 118 20.96 -3.22 16.34
CA GLU A 118 20.76 -3.04 14.91
C GLU A 118 20.00 -1.74 14.59
N ALA A 119 20.14 -1.29 13.37
CA ALA A 119 19.43 -0.12 12.84
C ALA A 119 18.91 -0.36 11.42
N ILE A 120 17.80 0.26 11.09
CA ILE A 120 17.30 0.39 9.71
C ILE A 120 17.14 1.84 9.36
N VAL A 121 17.34 2.17 8.08
CA VAL A 121 17.06 3.48 7.51
C VAL A 121 15.75 3.40 6.76
N VAL A 122 14.80 4.28 7.05
CA VAL A 122 13.51 4.37 6.35
C VAL A 122 13.55 5.58 5.43
N ASP A 123 13.44 5.30 4.14
CA ASP A 123 13.58 6.25 3.04
C ASP A 123 14.94 6.99 3.02
N VAL A 124 15.30 7.55 1.87
CA VAL A 124 16.49 8.37 1.65
C VAL A 124 16.13 9.44 0.61
N GLY A 125 15.37 10.41 1.05
CA GLY A 125 14.77 11.42 0.21
C GLY A 125 15.70 12.59 -0.08
N MET A 126 15.36 13.36 -1.10
CA MET A 126 15.97 14.67 -1.37
C MET A 126 14.92 15.76 -1.25
N SER A 127 15.38 17.00 -1.10
CA SER A 127 14.56 18.21 -1.20
C SER A 127 15.02 19.07 -2.36
N PHE A 128 14.15 19.96 -2.79
CA PHE A 128 14.50 20.98 -3.76
C PHE A 128 14.90 22.28 -3.04
N PRO A 129 15.91 23.01 -3.54
CA PRO A 129 16.30 24.29 -2.98
C PRO A 129 15.16 25.32 -3.15
N ASP A 130 15.10 26.26 -2.23
CA ASP A 130 14.25 27.44 -2.39
C ASP A 130 14.84 28.46 -3.37
N GLY A 131 14.05 29.49 -3.70
CA GLY A 131 14.46 30.51 -4.69
C GLY A 131 15.68 31.36 -4.29
N GLU A 132 16.15 31.28 -3.05
CA GLU A 132 17.30 32.04 -2.55
C GLU A 132 18.61 31.25 -2.63
N MET A 133 18.52 29.93 -2.81
CA MET A 133 19.67 29.00 -2.90
C MET A 133 20.24 28.94 -4.33
N HIS A 134 20.76 30.05 -4.84
CA HIS A 134 21.28 30.13 -6.21
C HIS A 134 22.45 29.17 -6.45
N GLY A 135 22.37 28.36 -7.54
CA GLY A 135 23.40 27.40 -7.92
C GLY A 135 23.34 26.06 -7.16
N VAL A 136 22.29 25.85 -6.33
CA VAL A 136 22.00 24.57 -5.71
C VAL A 136 20.90 23.89 -6.51
N ASP A 137 21.13 22.65 -6.95
CA ASP A 137 20.16 21.88 -7.73
C ASP A 137 19.28 20.98 -6.84
N ILE A 138 19.87 20.41 -5.79
CA ILE A 138 19.18 19.50 -4.84
C ILE A 138 19.75 19.67 -3.43
N LEU A 139 18.93 19.31 -2.45
CA LEU A 139 19.34 19.15 -1.06
C LEU A 139 19.21 17.68 -0.66
N ILE A 140 20.19 17.19 0.07
CA ILE A 140 20.19 15.82 0.61
C ILE A 140 20.33 15.85 2.13
N PRO A 141 19.82 14.85 2.85
CA PRO A 141 20.04 14.74 4.28
C PRO A 141 21.53 14.65 4.66
N ASP A 142 21.86 15.08 5.86
CA ASP A 142 23.21 14.89 6.40
C ASP A 142 23.39 13.44 6.86
N PHE A 143 24.35 12.74 6.26
CA PHE A 143 24.65 11.34 6.57
C PHE A 143 25.64 11.17 7.76
N THR A 144 26.01 12.23 8.47
CA THR A 144 26.98 12.16 9.58
C THR A 144 26.56 11.13 10.61
N TYR A 145 25.29 11.17 11.03
CA TYR A 145 24.78 10.18 11.99
C TYR A 145 24.87 8.74 11.47
N LEU A 146 24.59 8.50 10.19
CA LEU A 146 24.70 7.16 9.61
C LEU A 146 26.15 6.65 9.59
N ARG A 147 27.14 7.53 9.43
CA ARG A 147 28.55 7.16 9.48
C ARG A 147 28.94 6.68 10.86
N GLU A 148 28.37 7.29 11.92
CA GLU A 148 28.63 6.93 13.31
C GLU A 148 28.06 5.54 13.67
N ILE A 149 26.90 5.17 13.10
CA ILE A 149 26.21 3.91 13.38
C ILE A 149 26.30 2.88 12.26
N LYS A 150 27.19 3.09 11.29
CA LYS A 150 27.25 2.30 10.03
C LYS A 150 27.22 0.79 10.27
N ASP A 151 27.97 0.31 11.26
CA ASP A 151 28.08 -1.13 11.54
C ASP A 151 26.80 -1.75 12.13
N LYS A 152 25.87 -0.93 12.61
CA LYS A 152 24.55 -1.37 13.07
C LYS A 152 23.52 -1.43 11.95
N ILE A 153 23.72 -0.70 10.85
CA ILE A 153 22.72 -0.57 9.80
C ILE A 153 22.62 -1.87 9.00
N VAL A 154 21.47 -2.53 9.09
CA VAL A 154 21.23 -3.82 8.41
C VAL A 154 20.48 -3.67 7.10
N ALA A 155 19.74 -2.59 6.88
CA ALA A 155 18.98 -2.36 5.66
C ALA A 155 18.51 -0.91 5.48
N VAL A 156 18.17 -0.58 4.23
CA VAL A 156 17.34 0.56 3.84
C VAL A 156 15.95 0.05 3.47
N ILE A 157 14.90 0.68 4.00
CA ILE A 157 13.50 0.31 3.85
C ILE A 157 12.79 1.42 3.10
N ILE A 158 12.13 1.11 1.99
CA ILE A 158 11.50 2.10 1.11
C ILE A 158 9.98 2.02 1.22
N THR A 159 9.34 3.17 1.42
CA THR A 159 7.89 3.33 1.45
C THR A 159 7.30 3.42 0.03
N HIS A 160 7.82 4.32 -0.79
CA HIS A 160 7.38 4.56 -2.17
C HIS A 160 8.44 5.30 -3.01
N GLY A 161 8.12 5.55 -4.29
CA GLY A 161 9.09 5.99 -5.29
C GLY A 161 9.16 7.51 -5.56
N HIS A 162 8.63 8.38 -4.72
CA HIS A 162 8.81 9.82 -4.89
C HIS A 162 10.25 10.27 -4.60
N GLU A 163 10.65 11.36 -5.23
CA GLU A 163 12.01 11.91 -5.12
C GLU A 163 12.39 12.26 -3.67
N ASP A 164 11.45 12.78 -2.94
CA ASP A 164 11.61 13.15 -1.53
C ASP A 164 11.67 11.95 -0.58
N HIS A 165 11.58 10.72 -1.11
CA HIS A 165 11.78 9.46 -0.40
C HIS A 165 12.91 8.60 -0.95
N ILE A 166 13.28 8.74 -2.24
CA ILE A 166 14.36 7.93 -2.85
C ILE A 166 15.44 8.76 -3.55
N GLY A 167 15.27 10.07 -3.64
CA GLY A 167 16.11 10.92 -4.48
C GLY A 167 17.58 11.01 -4.04
N ALA A 168 17.84 10.87 -2.74
CA ALA A 168 19.20 10.90 -2.20
C ALA A 168 19.90 9.53 -2.18
N MET A 169 19.23 8.43 -2.60
CA MET A 169 19.80 7.08 -2.63
C MET A 169 21.17 7.00 -3.34
N PRO A 170 21.39 7.58 -4.54
CA PRO A 170 22.69 7.50 -5.18
C PRO A 170 23.82 8.18 -4.39
N TYR A 171 23.48 9.23 -3.64
CA TYR A 171 24.47 9.98 -2.83
C TYR A 171 24.86 9.17 -1.60
N LEU A 172 23.88 8.57 -0.90
CA LEU A 172 24.16 7.67 0.23
C LEU A 172 25.01 6.48 -0.23
N PHE A 173 24.67 5.88 -1.37
CA PHE A 173 25.32 4.65 -1.85
C PHE A 173 26.74 4.88 -2.43
N LYS A 174 27.15 6.11 -2.69
CA LYS A 174 28.56 6.46 -2.91
C LYS A 174 29.42 6.29 -1.66
N GLU A 175 28.82 6.42 -0.46
CA GLU A 175 29.53 6.35 0.81
C GLU A 175 29.31 5.01 1.52
N MET A 176 28.06 4.53 1.54
CA MET A 176 27.65 3.37 2.33
C MET A 176 26.62 2.56 1.56
N GLN A 177 26.75 1.24 1.59
CA GLN A 177 25.90 0.34 0.82
C GLN A 177 25.25 -0.69 1.75
N PHE A 178 23.93 -0.83 1.61
CA PHE A 178 23.11 -1.72 2.42
C PHE A 178 22.10 -2.48 1.54
N PRO A 179 21.55 -3.62 1.96
CA PRO A 179 20.38 -4.21 1.31
C PRO A 179 19.22 -3.20 1.29
N ILE A 180 18.51 -3.10 0.15
CA ILE A 180 17.39 -2.18 -0.04
C ILE A 180 16.12 -3.02 -0.19
N TYR A 181 15.18 -2.85 0.74
CA TYR A 181 13.89 -3.53 0.72
C TYR A 181 12.79 -2.55 0.31
N GLY A 182 11.98 -2.96 -0.65
CA GLY A 182 10.86 -2.16 -1.14
C GLY A 182 9.99 -2.93 -2.10
N SER A 183 8.85 -2.37 -2.45
CA SER A 183 7.99 -2.91 -3.50
C SER A 183 8.63 -2.70 -4.89
N PRO A 184 8.18 -3.43 -5.93
CA PRO A 184 8.88 -3.46 -7.23
C PRO A 184 9.05 -2.10 -7.88
N LEU A 185 8.04 -1.23 -7.87
CA LEU A 185 8.12 0.06 -8.57
C LEU A 185 9.16 1.01 -7.94
N PRO A 186 9.18 1.27 -6.62
CA PRO A 186 10.22 2.06 -5.99
C PRO A 186 11.63 1.52 -6.24
N LEU A 187 11.82 0.20 -6.17
CA LEU A 187 13.13 -0.40 -6.44
C LEU A 187 13.58 -0.15 -7.87
N GLU A 188 12.70 -0.29 -8.87
CA GLU A 188 13.08 -0.04 -10.26
C GLU A 188 13.36 1.45 -10.52
N MET A 189 12.63 2.34 -9.85
CA MET A 189 12.92 3.78 -9.91
C MET A 189 14.28 4.12 -9.29
N ILE A 190 14.64 3.51 -8.14
CA ILE A 190 16.00 3.60 -7.57
C ILE A 190 17.03 3.04 -8.53
N GLY A 191 16.73 1.90 -9.15
CA GLY A 191 17.61 1.29 -10.15
C GLY A 191 17.88 2.22 -11.33
N SER A 192 16.87 2.92 -11.82
CA SER A 192 17.03 3.93 -12.87
C SER A 192 17.98 5.06 -12.43
N LYS A 193 17.89 5.51 -11.16
CA LYS A 193 18.80 6.51 -10.60
C LYS A 193 20.23 5.99 -10.48
N PHE A 194 20.40 4.75 -10.04
CA PHE A 194 21.72 4.12 -10.01
C PHE A 194 22.33 4.01 -11.40
N ASP A 195 21.55 3.68 -12.43
CA ASP A 195 22.03 3.66 -13.83
C ASP A 195 22.49 5.05 -14.29
N GLU A 196 21.75 6.12 -13.96
CA GLU A 196 22.13 7.51 -14.28
C GLU A 196 23.44 7.94 -13.60
N HIS A 197 23.64 7.48 -12.37
CA HIS A 197 24.87 7.76 -11.60
C HIS A 197 26.02 6.77 -11.89
N LYS A 198 25.86 5.85 -12.85
CA LYS A 198 26.84 4.80 -13.22
C LYS A 198 27.14 3.84 -12.06
N MET A 199 26.11 3.47 -11.31
CA MET A 199 26.16 2.63 -10.10
C MET A 199 25.26 1.39 -10.24
N ARG A 200 25.13 0.87 -11.45
CA ARG A 200 24.19 -0.23 -11.79
C ARG A 200 24.42 -1.51 -10.98
N GLU A 201 25.65 -1.73 -10.54
CA GLU A 201 26.05 -2.87 -9.71
C GLU A 201 25.27 -2.94 -8.39
N HIS A 202 24.83 -1.81 -7.86
CA HIS A 202 24.07 -1.76 -6.60
C HIS A 202 22.64 -2.32 -6.71
N ARG A 203 22.14 -2.54 -7.93
CA ARG A 203 20.89 -3.30 -8.13
C ARG A 203 20.96 -4.72 -7.53
N ALA A 204 22.16 -5.30 -7.33
CA ALA A 204 22.35 -6.57 -6.64
C ALA A 204 21.91 -6.55 -5.16
N LEU A 205 21.79 -5.36 -4.57
CA LEU A 205 21.33 -5.16 -3.20
C LEU A 205 19.81 -5.09 -3.05
N PHE A 206 19.05 -5.08 -4.15
CA PHE A 206 17.60 -5.02 -4.12
C PHE A 206 16.99 -6.29 -3.56
N ARG A 207 15.98 -6.11 -2.71
CA ARG A 207 15.17 -7.15 -2.10
C ARG A 207 13.71 -6.77 -2.28
N ALA A 208 13.09 -7.25 -3.34
CA ALA A 208 11.68 -7.01 -3.60
C ALA A 208 10.81 -7.70 -2.55
N ILE A 209 9.85 -6.97 -2.01
CA ILE A 209 8.93 -7.47 -1.00
C ILE A 209 7.56 -7.79 -1.60
N SER A 210 6.80 -8.60 -0.87
CA SER A 210 5.36 -8.78 -1.08
C SER A 210 4.61 -8.09 0.05
N LYS A 211 3.61 -7.27 -0.30
CA LYS A 211 2.77 -6.60 0.72
C LYS A 211 2.00 -7.63 1.54
N ARG A 212 1.77 -7.34 2.82
CA ARG A 212 1.14 -8.21 3.82
C ARG A 212 1.94 -9.47 4.19
N VAL A 213 3.19 -9.56 3.78
CA VAL A 213 4.07 -10.67 4.15
C VAL A 213 5.19 -10.11 5.04
N PRO A 214 5.16 -10.37 6.36
CA PRO A 214 6.23 -9.95 7.26
C PRO A 214 7.55 -10.59 6.89
N ILE A 215 8.62 -9.81 6.93
CA ILE A 215 10.00 -10.25 6.61
C ILE A 215 10.90 -9.92 7.79
N LYS A 216 11.70 -10.89 8.21
CA LYS A 216 12.78 -10.65 9.18
C LYS A 216 13.95 -9.98 8.48
N ILE A 217 14.43 -8.89 9.06
CA ILE A 217 15.58 -8.12 8.59
C ILE A 217 16.52 -7.95 9.77
N GLY A 218 17.75 -8.44 9.63
CA GLY A 218 18.62 -8.61 10.80
C GLY A 218 18.04 -9.60 11.80
N ASN A 219 18.37 -9.38 13.07
CA ASN A 219 17.87 -10.19 14.18
C ASN A 219 16.72 -9.51 14.93
N ASP A 220 16.68 -8.17 14.90
CA ASP A 220 15.84 -7.36 15.79
C ASP A 220 14.56 -6.86 15.11
N PHE A 221 14.47 -6.93 13.79
CA PHE A 221 13.35 -6.37 13.05
C PHE A 221 12.52 -7.43 12.32
N GLU A 222 11.18 -7.30 12.42
CA GLU A 222 10.21 -7.94 11.53
C GLU A 222 9.38 -6.84 10.88
N ILE A 223 9.40 -6.75 9.54
CA ILE A 223 8.83 -5.62 8.82
C ILE A 223 7.77 -6.11 7.85
N GLU A 224 6.63 -5.43 7.83
CA GLU A 224 5.53 -5.66 6.90
C GLU A 224 5.17 -4.37 6.17
N TRP A 225 5.02 -4.46 4.84
CA TRP A 225 4.49 -3.40 4.00
C TRP A 225 3.01 -3.59 3.78
N MET A 226 2.24 -2.53 3.97
CA MET A 226 0.80 -2.48 3.75
C MET A 226 0.49 -1.44 2.68
N HIS A 227 -0.43 -1.75 1.78
CA HIS A 227 -0.80 -0.84 0.71
C HIS A 227 -1.46 0.43 1.26
N VAL A 228 -1.05 1.59 0.72
CA VAL A 228 -1.73 2.88 0.93
C VAL A 228 -1.98 3.56 -0.41
N THR A 229 -3.07 4.29 -0.48
CA THR A 229 -3.35 5.15 -1.64
C THR A 229 -2.55 6.43 -1.52
N HIS A 230 -1.88 6.79 -2.61
CA HIS A 230 -1.11 8.01 -2.74
C HIS A 230 -1.14 8.50 -4.21
N SER A 231 -0.41 9.56 -4.55
CA SER A 231 -0.32 10.09 -5.93
C SER A 231 0.54 9.22 -6.85
N ILE A 232 1.41 8.38 -6.30
CA ILE A 232 2.20 7.39 -7.04
C ILE A 232 1.69 5.97 -6.75
N ILE A 233 1.81 5.10 -7.74
CA ILE A 233 1.48 3.68 -7.64
C ILE A 233 2.45 2.98 -6.66
N ASP A 234 1.96 1.90 -6.05
CA ASP A 234 2.75 0.98 -5.23
C ASP A 234 3.29 1.56 -3.92
N SER A 235 2.64 2.62 -3.40
CA SER A 235 2.96 3.19 -2.09
C SER A 235 2.62 2.25 -0.93
N SER A 236 3.36 2.37 0.15
CA SER A 236 3.23 1.49 1.32
C SER A 236 3.38 2.25 2.64
N CYS A 237 2.54 1.89 3.58
CA CYS A 237 2.75 2.06 5.01
C CYS A 237 3.55 0.86 5.53
N ILE A 238 4.35 1.05 6.57
CA ILE A 238 5.26 0.03 7.10
C ILE A 238 4.95 -0.22 8.58
N ALA A 239 4.79 -1.49 8.95
CA ALA A 239 4.81 -1.93 10.33
C ALA A 239 6.20 -2.48 10.65
N ILE A 240 6.86 -1.91 11.65
CA ILE A 240 8.18 -2.29 12.14
C ILE A 240 8.01 -2.89 13.52
N LYS A 241 8.13 -4.20 13.62
CA LYS A 241 7.99 -4.94 14.87
C LYS A 241 9.37 -5.24 15.45
N THR A 242 9.53 -4.95 16.72
CA THR A 242 10.74 -5.16 17.50
C THR A 242 10.40 -5.77 18.85
N ALA A 243 11.41 -6.12 19.65
CA ALA A 243 11.19 -6.58 21.02
C ALA A 243 10.50 -5.52 21.91
N ALA A 244 10.64 -4.23 21.62
CA ALA A 244 9.99 -3.15 22.36
C ALA A 244 8.50 -2.99 22.02
N GLY A 245 8.08 -3.43 20.86
CA GLY A 245 6.71 -3.29 20.35
C GLY A 245 6.68 -2.97 18.87
N THR A 246 5.50 -2.64 18.37
CA THR A 246 5.26 -2.34 16.95
C THR A 246 5.21 -0.83 16.72
N MET A 247 6.01 -0.36 15.79
CA MET A 247 5.94 0.99 15.22
C MET A 247 5.20 0.94 13.89
N ILE A 248 4.34 1.91 13.63
CA ILE A 248 3.74 2.15 12.31
C ILE A 248 4.31 3.43 11.72
N HIS A 249 4.82 3.34 10.49
CA HIS A 249 5.20 4.51 9.70
C HIS A 249 4.34 4.54 8.45
N THR A 250 3.53 5.60 8.29
CA THR A 250 2.52 5.63 7.22
C THR A 250 3.11 5.81 5.83
N GLY A 251 4.34 6.33 5.72
CA GLY A 251 4.77 6.97 4.48
C GLY A 251 3.78 8.07 4.11
N ASP A 252 3.77 8.48 2.86
CA ASP A 252 2.79 9.42 2.33
C ASP A 252 1.51 8.69 1.94
N PHE A 253 0.37 9.20 2.40
CA PHE A 253 -0.90 8.54 2.14
C PHE A 253 -2.08 9.50 2.06
N LYS A 254 -3.16 9.02 1.48
CA LYS A 254 -4.51 9.55 1.62
C LYS A 254 -5.50 8.40 1.82
N ILE A 255 -6.66 8.70 2.38
CA ILE A 255 -7.76 7.74 2.42
C ILE A 255 -8.63 7.96 1.18
N ASP A 256 -8.46 7.11 0.18
CA ASP A 256 -9.27 7.10 -1.04
C ASP A 256 -10.04 5.77 -1.11
N HIS A 257 -11.37 5.83 -1.01
CA HIS A 257 -12.23 4.64 -1.05
C HIS A 257 -12.52 4.16 -2.48
N THR A 258 -12.21 4.98 -3.47
CA THR A 258 -12.44 4.68 -4.90
C THR A 258 -11.22 5.05 -5.73
N PRO A 259 -10.02 4.54 -5.42
CA PRO A 259 -8.80 4.88 -6.15
C PRO A 259 -8.87 4.43 -7.61
N TYR A 260 -8.05 5.03 -8.45
CA TYR A 260 -8.07 4.78 -9.90
C TYR A 260 -7.76 3.31 -10.23
N ASP A 261 -6.78 2.73 -9.58
CA ASP A 261 -6.36 1.33 -9.75
C ASP A 261 -7.28 0.31 -9.08
N GLY A 262 -8.24 0.75 -8.25
CA GLY A 262 -9.16 -0.11 -7.55
C GLY A 262 -8.63 -0.69 -6.23
N PHE A 263 -7.41 -0.33 -5.80
CA PHE A 263 -6.80 -0.81 -4.57
C PHE A 263 -6.85 0.28 -3.46
N PRO A 264 -7.84 0.26 -2.57
CA PRO A 264 -7.92 1.21 -1.45
C PRO A 264 -6.83 0.93 -0.42
N THR A 265 -6.56 1.96 0.41
CA THR A 265 -5.67 1.82 1.57
C THR A 265 -6.08 0.63 2.44
N ASP A 266 -5.10 -0.16 2.86
CA ASP A 266 -5.28 -1.39 3.64
C ASP A 266 -5.64 -1.12 5.11
N ILE A 267 -6.79 -0.46 5.31
CA ILE A 267 -7.29 -0.09 6.64
C ILE A 267 -7.50 -1.31 7.52
N HIS A 268 -7.88 -2.45 6.94
CA HIS A 268 -8.10 -3.69 7.70
C HIS A 268 -6.81 -4.16 8.37
N ARG A 269 -5.67 -4.08 7.67
CA ARG A 269 -4.40 -4.50 8.25
C ARG A 269 -3.90 -3.50 9.29
N LEU A 270 -4.11 -2.20 9.07
CA LEU A 270 -3.84 -1.16 10.06
C LEU A 270 -4.68 -1.34 11.32
N ALA A 271 -5.99 -1.63 11.17
CA ALA A 271 -6.88 -1.91 12.29
C ALA A 271 -6.43 -3.13 13.11
N HIS A 272 -5.94 -4.19 12.43
CA HIS A 272 -5.37 -5.36 13.09
C HIS A 272 -4.19 -5.00 13.98
N TYR A 273 -3.23 -4.21 13.50
CA TYR A 273 -2.13 -3.69 14.32
C TYR A 273 -2.63 -2.81 15.47
N GLY A 274 -3.66 -1.99 15.21
CA GLY A 274 -4.31 -1.19 16.25
C GLY A 274 -4.91 -2.05 17.37
N GLU A 275 -5.47 -3.22 17.05
CA GLU A 275 -5.99 -4.17 18.03
C GLU A 275 -4.88 -4.92 18.78
N GLU A 276 -3.76 -5.23 18.14
CA GLU A 276 -2.58 -5.80 18.79
C GLU A 276 -1.88 -4.82 19.72
N GLY A 277 -1.98 -3.53 19.41
CA GLY A 277 -1.33 -2.44 20.13
C GLY A 277 -0.12 -1.89 19.40
N VAL A 278 -0.12 -0.58 19.14
CA VAL A 278 0.94 0.17 18.47
C VAL A 278 1.70 1.00 19.50
N LEU A 279 3.02 0.80 19.58
CA LEU A 279 3.90 1.55 20.49
C LEU A 279 3.98 3.03 20.07
N VAL A 280 4.19 3.27 18.77
CA VAL A 280 4.32 4.61 18.19
C VAL A 280 3.87 4.59 16.75
N MET A 281 3.26 5.68 16.30
CA MET A 281 2.94 5.91 14.90
C MET A 281 3.56 7.24 14.46
N THR A 282 4.34 7.18 13.36
CA THR A 282 4.77 8.36 12.63
C THR A 282 3.91 8.48 11.38
N SER A 283 3.27 9.62 11.20
CA SER A 283 2.25 9.82 10.17
C SER A 283 2.53 11.04 9.32
N ASP A 284 2.31 10.91 8.02
CA ASP A 284 2.15 12.05 7.12
C ASP A 284 1.11 13.02 7.72
N SER A 285 1.49 14.27 7.77
CA SER A 285 0.65 15.37 8.27
C SER A 285 0.47 16.49 7.26
N THR A 286 0.81 16.24 5.99
CA THR A 286 0.62 17.18 4.89
C THR A 286 -0.85 17.59 4.80
N ASN A 287 -1.10 18.92 4.75
CA ASN A 287 -2.45 19.48 4.76
C ASN A 287 -3.30 19.18 6.01
N SER A 288 -2.73 18.73 7.11
CA SER A 288 -3.48 18.44 8.35
C SER A 288 -4.26 19.63 8.91
N HIS A 289 -3.81 20.86 8.61
CA HIS A 289 -4.49 22.12 8.98
C HIS A 289 -5.62 22.52 8.03
N SER A 290 -5.76 21.85 6.87
CA SER A 290 -6.78 22.18 5.88
C SER A 290 -8.08 21.43 6.19
N PRO A 291 -9.23 22.11 6.38
CA PRO A 291 -10.48 21.42 6.67
C PRO A 291 -11.01 20.67 5.45
N GLY A 292 -11.69 19.56 5.70
CA GLY A 292 -12.38 18.78 4.67
C GLY A 292 -11.67 17.47 4.32
N PHE A 293 -11.92 16.99 3.11
CA PHE A 293 -11.42 15.70 2.61
C PHE A 293 -10.77 15.85 1.24
N THR A 294 -9.67 15.16 1.02
CA THR A 294 -9.08 15.03 -0.31
C THR A 294 -10.00 14.21 -1.23
N LYS A 295 -10.33 14.76 -2.39
CA LYS A 295 -11.14 14.05 -3.39
C LYS A 295 -10.41 12.80 -3.90
N THR A 296 -11.21 11.81 -4.34
CA THR A 296 -10.66 10.63 -5.03
C THR A 296 -9.87 11.04 -6.28
N GLU A 297 -8.83 10.28 -6.61
CA GLU A 297 -8.05 10.50 -7.84
C GLU A 297 -8.90 10.34 -9.10
N LYS A 298 -9.94 9.50 -9.06
CA LYS A 298 -10.93 9.39 -10.17
C LYS A 298 -11.70 10.67 -10.46
N ALA A 299 -11.74 11.62 -9.53
CA ALA A 299 -12.51 12.86 -9.71
C ALA A 299 -12.02 13.72 -10.89
N VAL A 300 -10.78 13.53 -11.36
CA VAL A 300 -10.26 14.22 -12.54
C VAL A 300 -10.79 13.62 -13.87
N GLY A 301 -11.24 12.37 -13.84
CA GLY A 301 -11.70 11.64 -15.04
C GLY A 301 -12.78 12.35 -15.86
N PRO A 302 -13.88 12.84 -15.26
CA PRO A 302 -14.90 13.61 -15.96
C PRO A 302 -14.37 14.90 -16.61
N THR A 303 -13.38 15.54 -16.00
CA THR A 303 -12.74 16.74 -16.58
C THR A 303 -11.92 16.37 -17.81
N PHE A 304 -11.13 15.30 -17.75
CA PHE A 304 -10.41 14.78 -18.93
C PHE A 304 -11.39 14.37 -20.01
N GLU A 305 -12.46 13.66 -19.68
CA GLU A 305 -13.51 13.27 -20.62
C GLU A 305 -14.04 14.47 -21.39
N ARG A 306 -14.42 15.54 -20.68
CA ARG A 306 -14.92 16.78 -21.29
C ARG A 306 -13.87 17.45 -22.18
N ILE A 307 -12.62 17.57 -21.71
CA ILE A 307 -11.53 18.20 -22.47
C ILE A 307 -11.31 17.43 -23.78
N PHE A 308 -11.12 16.13 -23.74
CA PHE A 308 -10.84 15.33 -24.93
C PHE A 308 -12.02 15.24 -25.89
N ALA A 309 -13.27 15.28 -25.39
CA ALA A 309 -14.47 15.30 -26.21
C ALA A 309 -14.62 16.60 -26.99
N THR A 310 -14.24 17.74 -26.42
CA THR A 310 -14.53 19.06 -27.01
C THR A 310 -13.33 19.73 -27.66
N ALA A 311 -12.10 19.32 -27.33
CA ALA A 311 -10.89 19.95 -27.87
C ALA A 311 -10.77 19.71 -29.39
N THR A 312 -10.73 20.80 -30.15
CA THR A 312 -10.54 20.79 -31.60
C THR A 312 -9.07 20.81 -32.01
N GLY A 313 -8.19 21.26 -31.11
CA GLY A 313 -6.75 21.33 -31.30
C GLY A 313 -5.99 20.28 -30.50
N ARG A 314 -4.69 20.48 -30.44
CA ARG A 314 -3.74 19.71 -29.62
C ARG A 314 -4.08 19.89 -28.13
N VAL A 315 -4.02 18.83 -27.36
CA VAL A 315 -4.14 18.89 -25.89
C VAL A 315 -2.75 18.72 -25.28
N ILE A 316 -2.34 19.63 -24.43
CA ILE A 316 -1.07 19.58 -23.71
C ILE A 316 -1.38 19.49 -22.21
N MET A 317 -0.76 18.54 -21.52
CA MET A 317 -0.90 18.35 -20.10
C MET A 317 0.47 18.42 -19.42
N SER A 318 0.57 19.22 -18.38
CA SER A 318 1.74 19.23 -17.49
C SER A 318 1.36 18.63 -16.14
N THR A 319 2.16 17.70 -15.64
CA THR A 319 1.96 17.03 -14.35
C THR A 319 3.30 16.52 -13.83
N PHE A 320 3.34 16.15 -12.54
CA PHE A 320 4.49 15.44 -11.99
C PHE A 320 4.68 14.09 -12.68
N SER A 321 5.91 13.76 -13.03
CA SER A 321 6.27 12.51 -13.72
C SER A 321 5.98 11.26 -12.91
N SER A 322 5.89 11.37 -11.60
CA SER A 322 5.56 10.30 -10.66
C SER A 322 4.05 10.06 -10.50
N ASN A 323 3.19 11.01 -10.92
CA ASN A 323 1.74 10.84 -10.79
C ASN A 323 1.17 9.97 -11.92
N ILE A 324 1.56 8.70 -11.91
CA ILE A 324 1.22 7.73 -12.96
C ILE A 324 -0.29 7.50 -13.07
N HIS A 325 -1.04 7.53 -11.97
CA HIS A 325 -2.50 7.37 -12.00
C HIS A 325 -3.18 8.48 -12.81
N ARG A 326 -2.71 9.72 -12.68
CA ARG A 326 -3.26 10.86 -13.43
C ARG A 326 -2.90 10.77 -14.91
N VAL A 327 -1.65 10.43 -15.21
CA VAL A 327 -1.18 10.19 -16.57
C VAL A 327 -1.97 9.07 -17.22
N ALA A 328 -2.17 7.95 -16.52
CA ALA A 328 -2.95 6.82 -17.03
C ALA A 328 -4.40 7.18 -17.33
N GLN A 329 -5.07 7.95 -16.46
CA GLN A 329 -6.43 8.44 -16.72
C GLN A 329 -6.48 9.33 -17.98
N ALA A 330 -5.50 10.22 -18.15
CA ALA A 330 -5.43 11.08 -19.34
C ALA A 330 -5.18 10.25 -20.61
N ILE A 331 -4.26 9.28 -20.59
CA ILE A 331 -4.00 8.35 -21.70
C ILE A 331 -5.28 7.59 -22.08
N GLU A 332 -5.98 7.01 -21.09
CA GLU A 332 -7.22 6.29 -21.33
C GLU A 332 -8.24 7.14 -22.08
N LYS A 333 -8.42 8.41 -21.68
CA LYS A 333 -9.35 9.32 -22.35
C LYS A 333 -8.85 9.79 -23.71
N ALA A 334 -7.55 10.06 -23.84
CA ALA A 334 -6.93 10.40 -25.13
C ALA A 334 -7.17 9.28 -26.16
N LEU A 335 -6.92 8.03 -25.78
CA LEU A 335 -7.14 6.85 -26.62
C LEU A 335 -8.63 6.68 -27.01
N LYS A 336 -9.55 6.87 -26.05
CA LYS A 336 -10.99 6.83 -26.30
C LYS A 336 -11.43 7.79 -27.40
N TYR A 337 -10.78 8.96 -27.48
CA TYR A 337 -11.06 9.98 -28.50
C TYR A 337 -10.11 9.91 -29.71
N GLY A 338 -9.42 8.79 -29.90
CA GLY A 338 -8.59 8.52 -31.08
C GLY A 338 -7.36 9.40 -31.21
N ARG A 339 -6.81 9.88 -30.07
CA ARG A 339 -5.61 10.70 -30.07
C ARG A 339 -4.36 9.84 -29.93
N LYS A 340 -3.29 10.23 -30.61
CA LYS A 340 -1.94 9.71 -30.40
C LYS A 340 -1.31 10.38 -29.20
N ILE A 341 -0.47 9.67 -28.50
CA ILE A 341 0.16 10.08 -27.27
C ILE A 341 1.63 10.35 -27.53
N CYS A 342 2.09 11.54 -27.18
CA CYS A 342 3.50 11.87 -27.19
C CYS A 342 3.90 12.28 -25.78
N VAL A 343 4.74 11.48 -25.15
CA VAL A 343 5.29 11.78 -23.81
C VAL A 343 6.56 12.61 -24.01
N ILE A 344 6.68 13.70 -23.28
CA ILE A 344 7.83 14.59 -23.35
C ILE A 344 8.42 14.77 -21.95
N GLY A 345 9.70 14.51 -21.83
CA GLY A 345 10.45 14.62 -20.58
C GLY A 345 10.98 13.28 -20.10
N ARG A 346 12.30 13.21 -19.93
CA ARG A 346 13.04 11.97 -19.59
C ARG A 346 12.46 11.22 -18.38
N SER A 347 12.13 11.94 -17.31
CA SER A 347 11.58 11.31 -16.11
C SER A 347 10.16 10.78 -16.36
N MET A 348 9.33 11.48 -17.15
CA MET A 348 7.98 11.03 -17.49
C MET A 348 8.03 9.76 -18.35
N GLU A 349 8.85 9.75 -19.39
CA GLU A 349 9.05 8.60 -20.27
C GLU A 349 9.51 7.37 -19.48
N LYS A 350 10.52 7.55 -18.61
CA LYS A 350 11.04 6.47 -17.76
C LYS A 350 10.01 5.92 -16.80
N ASN A 351 9.33 6.78 -16.05
CA ASN A 351 8.36 6.35 -15.06
C ASN A 351 7.18 5.61 -15.70
N LEU A 352 6.75 6.09 -16.89
CA LEU A 352 5.71 5.45 -17.67
C LEU A 352 6.17 4.07 -18.18
N ASP A 353 7.38 3.98 -18.75
CA ASP A 353 7.94 2.73 -19.27
C ASP A 353 8.14 1.69 -18.15
N ILE A 354 8.68 2.09 -17.01
CA ILE A 354 8.81 1.23 -15.82
C ILE A 354 7.43 0.71 -15.39
N SER A 355 6.43 1.61 -15.29
CA SER A 355 5.08 1.23 -14.87
C SER A 355 4.38 0.29 -15.84
N MET A 356 4.62 0.46 -17.15
CA MET A 356 4.12 -0.44 -18.19
C MET A 356 4.86 -1.78 -18.18
N THR A 357 6.17 -1.77 -18.01
CA THR A 357 7.01 -2.98 -17.97
C THR A 357 6.67 -3.86 -16.78
N LEU A 358 6.45 -3.24 -15.60
CA LEU A 358 6.03 -3.95 -14.40
C LEU A 358 4.53 -4.35 -14.41
N GLY A 359 3.77 -3.88 -15.40
CA GLY A 359 2.36 -4.25 -15.60
C GLY A 359 1.35 -3.50 -14.74
N TYR A 360 1.75 -2.42 -14.07
CA TYR A 360 0.85 -1.56 -13.29
C TYR A 360 -0.16 -0.83 -14.18
N ILE A 361 0.26 -0.45 -15.39
CA ILE A 361 -0.60 0.12 -16.43
C ILE A 361 -0.37 -0.60 -17.75
N LYS A 362 -1.40 -0.66 -18.59
CA LYS A 362 -1.34 -1.38 -19.87
C LYS A 362 -1.98 -0.54 -20.97
N PHE A 363 -1.16 -0.08 -21.91
CA PHE A 363 -1.61 0.67 -23.07
C PHE A 363 -0.98 0.11 -24.36
N PRO A 364 -1.66 0.18 -25.51
CA PRO A 364 -1.11 -0.23 -26.80
C PRO A 364 0.09 0.64 -27.18
N LYS A 365 1.25 0.02 -27.38
CA LYS A 365 2.51 0.74 -27.70
C LYS A 365 2.44 1.52 -29.02
N ASP A 366 1.67 1.04 -30.00
CA ASP A 366 1.47 1.66 -31.31
C ASP A 366 0.70 3.00 -31.25
N GLN A 367 0.14 3.33 -30.09
CA GLN A 367 -0.54 4.62 -29.87
C GLN A 367 0.41 5.72 -29.40
N PHE A 368 1.61 5.34 -28.96
CA PHE A 368 2.65 6.29 -28.58
C PHE A 368 3.48 6.68 -29.81
N ILE A 369 3.81 7.95 -29.90
CA ILE A 369 4.64 8.51 -30.97
C ILE A 369 5.82 9.29 -30.38
N GLU A 370 6.90 9.33 -31.11
CA GLU A 370 8.07 10.12 -30.76
C GLU A 370 7.85 11.63 -31.03
N ALA A 371 8.54 12.49 -30.29
CA ALA A 371 8.41 13.93 -30.43
C ALA A 371 8.66 14.44 -31.86
N HIS A 372 9.58 13.81 -32.61
CA HIS A 372 9.86 14.16 -33.99
C HIS A 372 8.74 13.78 -34.97
N GLU A 373 7.81 12.94 -34.58
CA GLU A 373 6.69 12.49 -35.41
C GLU A 373 5.43 13.36 -35.26
N ILE A 374 5.42 14.30 -34.31
CA ILE A 374 4.26 15.14 -34.01
C ILE A 374 3.68 15.78 -35.28
N ASN A 375 4.55 16.26 -36.18
CA ASN A 375 4.15 16.95 -37.41
C ASN A 375 3.50 16.03 -38.46
N LYS A 376 3.50 14.69 -38.25
CA LYS A 376 2.80 13.75 -39.13
C LYS A 376 1.30 13.65 -38.83
N TYR A 377 0.85 14.23 -37.71
CA TYR A 377 -0.52 14.15 -37.24
C TYR A 377 -1.17 15.53 -37.15
N THR A 378 -2.47 15.60 -37.36
CA THR A 378 -3.24 16.83 -37.15
C THR A 378 -3.36 17.11 -35.66
N ASP A 379 -3.42 18.38 -35.24
CA ASP A 379 -3.50 18.80 -33.84
C ASP A 379 -4.65 18.14 -33.07
N LYS A 380 -5.80 17.94 -33.72
CA LYS A 380 -6.94 17.24 -33.12
C LYS A 380 -6.63 15.78 -32.73
N ARG A 381 -5.59 15.18 -33.32
CA ARG A 381 -5.17 13.80 -33.04
C ARG A 381 -4.01 13.70 -32.04
N LEU A 382 -3.60 14.79 -31.45
CA LEU A 382 -2.44 14.81 -30.55
C LEU A 382 -2.83 15.10 -29.11
N TRP A 383 -2.17 14.39 -28.20
CA TRP A 383 -2.05 14.69 -26.80
C TRP A 383 -0.57 14.59 -26.39
N LEU A 384 -0.08 15.65 -25.68
CA LEU A 384 1.30 15.81 -25.27
C LEU A 384 1.40 15.91 -23.77
#